data_3b86bb831c0eeb9afe8ea211b519285d
#
_entry.id   3b86bb831c0eeb9afe8ea211b519285d
#
_cell.length_a   1.000
_cell.length_b   1.000
_cell.length_c   1.000
_cell.angle_alpha   90.00
_cell.angle_beta   90.00
_cell.angle_gamma   90.00
#
_symmetry.space_group_name_H-M   'P 1'
#
loop_
_entity.id
_entity.type
_entity.pdbx_description
1 polymer ?
#
loop_
_entity_poly.entity_id
_entity_poly.type
_entity_poly.pdbx_seq_one_letter_code
_entity_poly.pdbx_strand_id
1 'polypeptide(L)'
;MKTNRRTLLKTAATTAFATTLFTGSKPARAQTPMNNANPKFRIRNGRIKQSIMGWTFNPMPTLELAKLCKEIGLVAMEGISPKFYPKIRELGLDISLVGSHGFKKGPVDPANHDECVEKITQSIELCASAGYKRVITFTGMKAERIDDEEAIKNCITCWKKVLPLAEKKKITLCLEHLNSRDDSHPMKGHPGYFGDDVDRCVEMINRVGSSSLKLLFDVYHVQVMNGDVIRRINQYKDVIGHYHTAGNPGRAELDDTQEINYPGVMNAILKTGYDGYVAQEFIPTWDDKALALRHAAEVCDV
;
A
#
# COMPACT_ATOMS: atom_id res chain seq x y z
N MET A 1 24.24 -46.02 55.77
CA MET A 1 25.32 -46.88 55.20
C MET A 1 25.89 -46.22 53.95
N LYS A 2 27.21 -45.98 54.01
CA LYS A 2 28.20 -45.76 52.89
C LYS A 2 27.89 -44.74 51.82
N THR A 3 28.41 -43.51 51.97
CA THR A 3 29.70 -42.94 51.44
C THR A 3 30.11 -43.45 50.07
N ASN A 4 30.24 -42.52 49.07
CA ASN A 4 31.57 -42.33 48.52
C ASN A 4 31.69 -40.96 47.81
N ARG A 5 32.77 -40.30 48.23
CA ARG A 5 33.35 -39.08 47.67
C ARG A 5 34.26 -39.45 46.50
N ARG A 6 34.34 -38.59 45.47
CA ARG A 6 35.57 -38.41 44.67
C ARG A 6 35.60 -36.95 44.20
N THR A 7 36.30 -36.21 44.80
CA THR A 7 37.52 -35.43 44.65
C THR A 7 37.78 -34.84 43.28
N LEU A 8 37.71 -33.50 43.29
CA LEU A 8 38.42 -32.47 42.58
C LEU A 8 39.61 -32.85 41.68
N LEU A 9 39.67 -32.24 40.52
CA LEU A 9 40.89 -31.68 39.96
C LEU A 9 40.59 -30.33 39.31
N LYS A 10 41.13 -29.23 39.87
CA LYS A 10 41.17 -27.91 39.29
C LYS A 10 42.29 -27.88 38.24
N THR A 11 41.97 -27.53 37.04
CA THR A 11 42.97 -27.07 36.07
C THR A 11 42.56 -25.68 35.62
N ALA A 12 43.35 -24.68 36.04
CA ALA A 12 43.23 -23.30 35.58
C ALA A 12 43.81 -23.22 34.16
N ALA A 13 42.97 -22.95 33.19
CA ALA A 13 43.39 -22.56 31.86
C ALA A 13 43.21 -21.04 31.73
N THR A 14 44.31 -20.34 31.67
CA THR A 14 44.37 -18.89 31.40
C THR A 14 44.06 -18.69 29.92
N THR A 15 42.88 -18.23 29.62
CA THR A 15 42.51 -17.87 28.23
C THR A 15 42.75 -16.35 28.07
N ALA A 16 43.73 -16.00 27.27
CA ALA A 16 43.99 -14.63 26.87
C ALA A 16 42.83 -14.15 25.97
N PHE A 17 42.11 -13.10 26.41
CA PHE A 17 41.14 -12.40 25.56
C PHE A 17 41.89 -11.57 24.52
N ALA A 18 41.93 -12.02 23.27
CA ALA A 18 42.29 -11.17 22.16
C ALA A 18 41.08 -10.28 21.82
N THR A 19 41.20 -9.00 22.15
CA THR A 19 40.22 -7.97 21.74
C THR A 19 40.41 -7.71 20.26
N THR A 20 39.60 -8.38 19.42
CA THR A 20 39.47 -8.06 18.00
C THR A 20 38.59 -6.80 17.92
N LEU A 21 39.23 -5.68 17.60
CA LEU A 21 38.53 -4.46 17.18
C LEU A 21 37.77 -4.78 15.89
N PHE A 22 36.46 -5.01 16.02
CA PHE A 22 35.53 -4.99 14.87
C PHE A 22 35.43 -3.54 14.39
N THR A 23 36.25 -3.16 13.43
CA THR A 23 35.98 -2.00 12.60
C THR A 23 34.71 -2.31 11.82
N GLY A 24 33.61 -1.68 12.22
CA GLY A 24 32.32 -1.82 11.55
C GLY A 24 32.41 -1.31 10.11
N SER A 25 32.73 -2.18 9.19
CA SER A 25 32.41 -1.97 7.79
C SER A 25 30.88 -1.97 7.69
N LYS A 26 30.31 -0.81 7.28
CA LYS A 26 28.90 -0.77 6.85
C LYS A 26 28.71 -1.93 5.85
N PRO A 27 27.65 -2.75 5.98
CA PRO A 27 27.40 -3.77 4.98
C PRO A 27 27.32 -3.07 3.62
N ALA A 28 28.15 -3.51 2.69
CA ALA A 28 28.08 -3.06 1.31
C ALA A 28 26.64 -3.33 0.85
N ARG A 29 25.91 -2.27 0.51
CA ARG A 29 24.58 -2.35 -0.07
C ARG A 29 24.74 -3.17 -1.34
N ALA A 30 24.18 -4.37 -1.38
CA ALA A 30 24.19 -5.19 -2.57
C ALA A 30 23.55 -4.35 -3.69
N GLN A 31 24.33 -3.95 -4.66
CA GLN A 31 23.81 -3.37 -5.89
C GLN A 31 23.01 -4.48 -6.57
N THR A 32 21.69 -4.34 -6.54
CA THR A 32 20.79 -5.24 -7.26
C THR A 32 21.13 -5.14 -8.76
N PRO A 33 21.24 -6.26 -9.48
CA PRO A 33 21.56 -6.20 -10.90
C PRO A 33 20.44 -5.48 -11.66
N MET A 34 20.68 -4.27 -12.13
CA MET A 34 19.80 -3.52 -13.05
C MET A 34 19.80 -4.12 -14.47
N ASN A 35 20.14 -5.40 -14.61
CA ASN A 35 20.56 -5.98 -15.90
C ASN A 35 19.44 -6.10 -16.95
N ASN A 36 18.16 -5.88 -16.60
CA ASN A 36 17.05 -6.05 -17.55
C ASN A 36 16.12 -4.84 -17.67
N ALA A 37 16.31 -3.77 -16.89
CA ALA A 37 15.43 -2.61 -16.97
C ALA A 37 15.68 -1.78 -18.23
N ASN A 38 14.63 -1.49 -19.00
CA ASN A 38 14.72 -0.71 -20.23
C ASN A 38 14.60 0.80 -19.96
N PRO A 39 15.68 1.60 -20.07
CA PRO A 39 15.65 3.04 -19.77
C PRO A 39 14.80 3.85 -20.75
N LYS A 40 14.39 3.26 -21.86
CA LYS A 40 13.53 3.89 -22.87
C LYS A 40 12.12 3.29 -22.91
N PHE A 41 11.78 2.43 -21.94
CA PHE A 41 10.47 1.82 -21.91
C PHE A 41 9.36 2.88 -21.85
N ARG A 42 8.31 2.61 -22.61
CA ARG A 42 7.00 3.31 -22.55
C ARG A 42 5.90 2.27 -22.64
N ILE A 43 4.81 2.50 -21.91
CA ILE A 43 3.62 1.65 -21.95
C ILE A 43 3.13 1.53 -23.39
N ARG A 44 2.90 0.29 -23.85
CA ARG A 44 2.52 -0.07 -25.22
C ARG A 44 1.12 -0.66 -25.29
N ASN A 45 0.81 -1.59 -24.38
CA ASN A 45 -0.46 -2.29 -24.38
C ASN A 45 -1.58 -1.41 -23.80
N GLY A 46 -1.29 -0.69 -22.68
CA GLY A 46 -2.21 0.26 -22.08
C GLY A 46 -3.52 -0.36 -21.57
N ARG A 47 -3.60 -1.70 -21.46
CA ARG A 47 -4.80 -2.40 -20.99
C ARG A 47 -5.03 -2.16 -19.50
N ILE A 48 -3.95 -1.99 -18.72
CA ILE A 48 -3.97 -1.55 -17.33
C ILE A 48 -3.78 -0.03 -17.30
N LYS A 49 -4.71 0.70 -16.71
CA LYS A 49 -4.59 2.15 -16.47
C LYS A 49 -3.64 2.37 -15.30
N GLN A 50 -2.35 2.46 -15.58
CA GLN A 50 -1.33 2.61 -14.55
C GLN A 50 -1.30 4.03 -13.99
N SER A 51 -1.19 4.14 -12.68
CA SER A 51 -1.06 5.36 -11.89
C SER A 51 0.19 5.28 -10.99
N ILE A 52 0.48 6.34 -10.23
CA ILE A 52 1.59 6.40 -9.28
C ILE A 52 1.18 7.05 -7.96
N MET A 53 1.62 6.49 -6.84
CA MET A 53 1.56 7.08 -5.52
C MET A 53 2.73 8.05 -5.34
N GLY A 54 2.46 9.35 -5.40
CA GLY A 54 3.52 10.35 -5.52
C GLY A 54 4.45 10.48 -4.32
N TRP A 55 3.97 10.24 -3.09
CA TRP A 55 4.81 10.37 -1.90
C TRP A 55 5.96 9.36 -1.84
N THR A 56 5.83 8.21 -2.50
CA THR A 56 6.87 7.16 -2.48
C THR A 56 8.13 7.58 -3.22
N PHE A 57 8.03 8.56 -4.11
CA PHE A 57 9.15 9.09 -4.89
C PHE A 57 9.83 10.31 -4.27
N ASN A 58 9.45 10.70 -3.05
CA ASN A 58 10.16 11.79 -2.37
C ASN A 58 11.68 11.50 -2.28
N PRO A 59 12.55 12.51 -2.46
CA PRO A 59 12.27 13.95 -2.58
C PRO A 59 12.06 14.47 -4.02
N MET A 60 11.79 13.59 -5.02
CA MET A 60 11.53 14.05 -6.39
C MET A 60 10.34 15.05 -6.40
N PRO A 61 10.48 16.24 -6.99
CA PRO A 61 9.38 17.21 -7.06
C PRO A 61 8.16 16.64 -7.79
N THR A 62 6.95 16.89 -7.26
CA THR A 62 5.68 16.35 -7.81
C THR A 62 5.52 16.59 -9.31
N LEU A 63 5.87 17.78 -9.81
CA LEU A 63 5.72 18.09 -11.24
C LEU A 63 6.79 17.44 -12.12
N GLU A 64 7.96 17.14 -11.56
CA GLU A 64 8.98 16.34 -12.23
C GLU A 64 8.54 14.91 -12.38
N LEU A 65 8.04 14.31 -11.29
CA LEU A 65 7.44 12.98 -11.32
C LEU A 65 6.27 12.91 -12.32
N ALA A 66 5.41 13.92 -12.36
CA ALA A 66 4.30 13.99 -13.30
C ALA A 66 4.76 13.97 -14.77
N LYS A 67 5.81 14.72 -15.10
CA LYS A 67 6.39 14.71 -16.45
C LYS A 67 6.97 13.32 -16.79
N LEU A 68 7.65 12.69 -15.85
CA LEU A 68 8.17 11.32 -16.00
C LEU A 68 7.01 10.32 -16.22
N CYS A 69 5.94 10.41 -15.43
CA CYS A 69 4.76 9.56 -15.63
C CYS A 69 4.17 9.70 -17.02
N LYS A 70 4.02 10.95 -17.49
CA LYS A 70 3.54 11.23 -18.85
C LYS A 70 4.45 10.65 -19.92
N GLU A 71 5.76 10.79 -19.74
CA GLU A 71 6.77 10.24 -20.65
C GLU A 71 6.70 8.72 -20.74
N ILE A 72 6.54 8.03 -19.61
CA ILE A 72 6.42 6.56 -19.54
C ILE A 72 5.06 6.10 -20.10
N GLY A 73 4.02 6.92 -19.99
CA GLY A 73 2.67 6.59 -20.44
C GLY A 73 1.71 6.21 -19.31
N LEU A 74 2.05 6.48 -18.03
CA LEU A 74 1.09 6.43 -16.95
C LEU A 74 -0.02 7.48 -17.21
N VAL A 75 -1.23 7.18 -16.73
CA VAL A 75 -2.41 8.01 -17.03
C VAL A 75 -2.96 8.78 -15.84
N ALA A 76 -2.45 8.53 -14.62
CA ALA A 76 -2.93 9.20 -13.42
C ALA A 76 -1.85 9.28 -12.32
N MET A 77 -2.12 10.07 -11.30
CA MET A 77 -1.33 10.18 -10.06
C MET A 77 -2.25 10.24 -8.86
N GLU A 78 -1.71 9.86 -7.69
CA GLU A 78 -2.35 9.97 -6.39
C GLU A 78 -1.31 10.21 -5.28
N GLY A 79 -1.73 10.35 -4.01
CA GLY A 79 -0.81 10.56 -2.89
C GLY A 79 0.02 11.83 -2.99
N ILE A 80 -0.55 12.87 -3.60
CA ILE A 80 0.05 14.20 -3.77
C ILE A 80 -0.86 15.27 -3.18
N SER A 81 -0.27 16.44 -2.86
CA SER A 81 -1.07 17.56 -2.33
C SER A 81 -2.09 18.07 -3.37
N PRO A 82 -3.35 18.32 -2.96
CA PRO A 82 -4.41 18.82 -3.85
C PRO A 82 -4.06 20.11 -4.59
N LYS A 83 -3.14 20.93 -4.05
CA LYS A 83 -2.64 22.14 -4.74
C LYS A 83 -2.03 21.87 -6.12
N PHE A 84 -1.57 20.62 -6.36
CA PHE A 84 -0.99 20.24 -7.64
C PHE A 84 -2.01 19.68 -8.64
N TYR A 85 -3.23 19.33 -8.21
CA TYR A 85 -4.23 18.69 -9.09
C TYR A 85 -4.48 19.45 -10.40
N PRO A 86 -4.65 20.79 -10.40
CA PRO A 86 -4.83 21.53 -11.66
C PRO A 86 -3.66 21.33 -12.62
N LYS A 87 -2.42 21.41 -12.11
CA LYS A 87 -1.21 21.25 -12.94
C LYS A 87 -1.06 19.82 -13.48
N ILE A 88 -1.44 18.82 -12.70
CA ILE A 88 -1.45 17.40 -13.13
C ILE A 88 -2.43 17.23 -14.29
N ARG A 89 -3.63 17.81 -14.19
CA ARG A 89 -4.63 17.79 -15.25
C ARG A 89 -4.18 18.52 -16.51
N GLU A 90 -3.51 19.68 -16.39
CA GLU A 90 -2.90 20.40 -17.51
C GLU A 90 -1.85 19.55 -18.26
N LEU A 91 -1.12 18.68 -17.56
CA LEU A 91 -0.20 17.71 -18.14
C LEU A 91 -0.91 16.52 -18.82
N GLY A 92 -2.24 16.42 -18.70
CA GLY A 92 -3.06 15.34 -19.27
C GLY A 92 -3.01 14.05 -18.44
N LEU A 93 -2.70 14.15 -17.14
CA LEU A 93 -2.84 13.06 -16.17
C LEU A 93 -4.10 13.24 -15.33
N ASP A 94 -4.73 12.15 -14.91
CA ASP A 94 -5.87 12.20 -14.00
C ASP A 94 -5.41 12.11 -12.52
N ILE A 95 -6.36 12.24 -11.57
CA ILE A 95 -6.18 11.92 -10.16
C ILE A 95 -6.95 10.62 -9.89
N SER A 96 -6.21 9.54 -9.64
CA SER A 96 -6.78 8.19 -9.49
C SER A 96 -7.47 7.98 -8.15
N LEU A 97 -6.97 8.62 -7.09
CA LEU A 97 -7.46 8.50 -5.72
C LEU A 97 -7.18 9.79 -4.95
N VAL A 98 -8.18 10.30 -4.24
CA VAL A 98 -8.07 11.49 -3.39
C VAL A 98 -7.90 11.05 -1.94
N GLY A 99 -6.96 11.69 -1.23
CA GLY A 99 -6.74 11.46 0.21
C GLY A 99 -7.92 11.92 1.06
N SER A 100 -8.06 11.35 2.27
CA SER A 100 -9.02 11.81 3.28
C SER A 100 -8.35 11.89 4.65
N HIS A 101 -8.85 11.15 5.66
CA HIS A 101 -8.15 10.99 6.94
C HIS A 101 -6.98 10.02 6.81
N GLY A 102 -6.03 10.09 7.74
CA GLY A 102 -4.90 9.16 7.76
C GLY A 102 -5.24 7.83 8.45
N PHE A 103 -4.38 6.82 8.24
CA PHE A 103 -4.59 5.47 8.80
C PHE A 103 -4.45 5.39 10.34
N LYS A 104 -3.82 6.36 11.01
CA LYS A 104 -3.61 6.31 12.48
C LYS A 104 -4.91 6.57 13.26
N LYS A 105 -5.66 7.59 12.86
CA LYS A 105 -6.95 7.93 13.45
C LYS A 105 -8.04 7.51 12.48
N GLY A 106 -8.88 6.58 12.87
CA GLY A 106 -9.91 6.06 11.99
C GLY A 106 -11.18 5.63 12.71
N PRO A 107 -12.16 5.14 11.95
CA PRO A 107 -13.49 4.79 12.42
C PRO A 107 -13.58 3.73 13.53
N VAL A 108 -12.55 2.93 13.77
CA VAL A 108 -12.48 1.98 14.89
C VAL A 108 -12.83 2.64 16.21
N ASP A 109 -12.29 3.84 16.45
CA ASP A 109 -12.56 4.61 17.67
C ASP A 109 -13.63 5.67 17.41
N PRO A 110 -14.81 5.61 18.08
CA PRO A 110 -15.87 6.61 17.95
C PRO A 110 -15.41 8.04 18.23
N ALA A 111 -14.36 8.22 19.05
CA ALA A 111 -13.78 9.55 19.31
C ALA A 111 -13.20 10.22 18.05
N ASN A 112 -12.91 9.44 17.00
CA ASN A 112 -12.40 9.95 15.74
C ASN A 112 -13.50 10.14 14.67
N HIS A 113 -14.76 9.76 14.94
CA HIS A 113 -15.81 9.74 13.93
C HIS A 113 -16.06 11.12 13.30
N ASP A 114 -16.13 12.17 14.10
CA ASP A 114 -16.43 13.51 13.58
C ASP A 114 -15.32 14.00 12.66
N GLU A 115 -14.04 13.80 13.04
CA GLU A 115 -12.89 14.12 12.19
C GLU A 115 -12.88 13.29 10.89
N CYS A 116 -13.17 12.00 10.98
CA CYS A 116 -13.24 11.11 9.81
C CYS A 116 -14.38 11.53 8.86
N VAL A 117 -15.58 11.77 9.39
CA VAL A 117 -16.75 12.19 8.61
C VAL A 117 -16.48 13.52 7.92
N GLU A 118 -15.92 14.50 8.63
CA GLU A 118 -15.58 15.81 8.05
C GLU A 118 -14.60 15.66 6.89
N LYS A 119 -13.48 14.97 7.10
CA LYS A 119 -12.42 14.81 6.07
C LYS A 119 -12.91 14.01 4.86
N ILE A 120 -13.66 12.92 5.08
CA ILE A 120 -14.24 12.15 3.98
C ILE A 120 -15.22 13.00 3.19
N THR A 121 -16.09 13.76 3.88
CA THR A 121 -17.08 14.66 3.24
C THR A 121 -16.37 15.71 2.37
N GLN A 122 -15.34 16.37 2.89
CA GLN A 122 -14.54 17.35 2.13
C GLN A 122 -13.93 16.71 0.87
N SER A 123 -13.42 15.48 0.99
CA SER A 123 -12.81 14.76 -0.14
C SER A 123 -13.84 14.30 -1.18
N ILE A 124 -15.06 13.92 -0.75
CA ILE A 124 -16.18 13.61 -1.64
C ILE A 124 -16.58 14.86 -2.43
N GLU A 125 -16.71 16.02 -1.77
CA GLU A 125 -17.08 17.28 -2.45
C GLU A 125 -15.95 17.74 -3.41
N LEU A 126 -14.68 17.60 -3.03
CA LEU A 126 -13.55 17.86 -3.93
C LEU A 126 -13.63 16.95 -5.17
N CYS A 127 -13.84 15.65 -4.98
CA CYS A 127 -14.00 14.71 -6.10
C CYS A 127 -15.15 15.12 -7.01
N ALA A 128 -16.31 15.42 -6.44
CA ALA A 128 -17.51 15.79 -7.18
C ALA A 128 -17.32 17.08 -8.01
N SER A 129 -16.68 18.09 -7.42
CA SER A 129 -16.43 19.38 -8.08
C SER A 129 -15.37 19.31 -9.19
N ALA A 130 -14.36 18.45 -9.03
CA ALA A 130 -13.24 18.32 -9.97
C ALA A 130 -13.37 17.15 -10.96
N GLY A 131 -14.40 16.33 -10.82
CA GLY A 131 -14.66 15.18 -11.70
C GLY A 131 -13.89 13.91 -11.34
N TYR A 132 -13.23 13.85 -10.16
CA TYR A 132 -12.57 12.64 -9.65
C TYR A 132 -13.59 11.66 -9.10
N LYS A 133 -13.19 10.37 -8.91
CA LYS A 133 -14.16 9.31 -8.65
C LYS A 133 -13.92 8.52 -7.36
N ARG A 134 -12.73 8.61 -6.76
CA ARG A 134 -12.33 7.75 -5.65
C ARG A 134 -11.73 8.55 -4.51
N VAL A 135 -12.08 8.16 -3.29
CA VAL A 135 -11.57 8.70 -2.03
C VAL A 135 -11.08 7.55 -1.18
N ILE A 136 -9.86 7.61 -0.67
CA ILE A 136 -9.33 6.59 0.24
C ILE A 136 -9.95 6.74 1.62
N THR A 137 -10.17 5.62 2.32
CA THR A 137 -10.52 5.56 3.74
C THR A 137 -9.80 4.41 4.42
N PHE A 138 -9.66 4.49 5.74
CA PHE A 138 -8.93 3.52 6.56
C PHE A 138 -9.79 3.11 7.76
N THR A 139 -9.45 1.99 8.41
CA THR A 139 -10.11 1.58 9.65
C THR A 139 -9.60 2.36 10.87
N GLY A 140 -8.31 2.66 10.90
CA GLY A 140 -7.61 3.17 12.08
C GLY A 140 -6.86 2.09 12.82
N MET A 141 -6.14 2.49 13.87
CA MET A 141 -5.39 1.58 14.74
C MET A 141 -6.33 0.91 15.74
N LYS A 142 -6.00 -0.32 16.16
CA LYS A 142 -6.69 -1.02 17.27
C LYS A 142 -6.63 -0.17 18.54
N ALA A 143 -7.71 -0.17 19.29
CA ALA A 143 -7.78 0.48 20.59
C ALA A 143 -8.06 -0.61 21.66
N GLU A 144 -7.18 -0.75 22.64
CA GLU A 144 -7.23 -1.84 23.64
C GLU A 144 -8.59 -1.95 24.36
N ARG A 145 -9.32 -0.84 24.48
CA ARG A 145 -10.64 -0.76 25.12
C ARG A 145 -11.81 -1.18 24.23
N ILE A 146 -11.57 -1.52 22.98
CA ILE A 146 -12.59 -1.82 21.96
C ILE A 146 -12.32 -3.22 21.42
N ASP A 147 -13.28 -4.13 21.57
CA ASP A 147 -13.17 -5.46 20.97
C ASP A 147 -13.40 -5.43 19.45
N ASP A 148 -13.04 -6.52 18.77
CA ASP A 148 -13.06 -6.58 17.31
C ASP A 148 -14.48 -6.39 16.73
N GLU A 149 -15.52 -6.92 17.36
CA GLU A 149 -16.90 -6.76 16.87
C GLU A 149 -17.42 -5.34 17.10
N GLU A 150 -17.07 -4.72 18.22
CA GLU A 150 -17.36 -3.32 18.49
C GLU A 150 -16.63 -2.42 17.50
N ALA A 151 -15.34 -2.70 17.22
CA ALA A 151 -14.54 -1.98 16.23
C ALA A 151 -15.15 -2.04 14.82
N ILE A 152 -15.64 -3.22 14.40
CA ILE A 152 -16.35 -3.41 13.14
C ILE A 152 -17.63 -2.55 13.11
N LYS A 153 -18.46 -2.58 14.18
CA LYS A 153 -19.68 -1.77 14.28
C LYS A 153 -19.39 -0.27 14.21
N ASN A 154 -18.33 0.18 14.86
CA ASN A 154 -17.89 1.57 14.85
C ASN A 154 -17.49 2.02 13.44
N CYS A 155 -16.70 1.22 12.72
CA CYS A 155 -16.34 1.47 11.33
C CYS A 155 -17.58 1.60 10.44
N ILE A 156 -18.52 0.64 10.52
CA ILE A 156 -19.76 0.63 9.77
C ILE A 156 -20.60 1.89 10.09
N THR A 157 -20.72 2.24 11.37
CA THR A 157 -21.47 3.41 11.81
C THR A 157 -20.90 4.71 11.25
N CYS A 158 -19.58 4.85 11.27
CA CYS A 158 -18.91 6.03 10.72
C CYS A 158 -19.12 6.16 9.21
N TRP A 159 -18.86 5.08 8.44
CA TRP A 159 -19.02 5.13 6.98
C TRP A 159 -20.47 5.37 6.56
N LYS A 160 -21.46 4.80 7.26
CA LYS A 160 -22.88 5.05 6.96
C LYS A 160 -23.30 6.53 7.08
N LYS A 161 -22.55 7.36 7.82
CA LYS A 161 -22.81 8.81 7.89
C LYS A 161 -22.45 9.54 6.58
N VAL A 162 -21.47 9.05 5.81
CA VAL A 162 -20.93 9.72 4.61
C VAL A 162 -21.37 9.06 3.31
N LEU A 163 -21.75 7.79 3.32
CA LEU A 163 -22.13 7.03 2.14
C LEU A 163 -23.31 7.59 1.37
N PRO A 164 -24.40 8.12 1.99
CA PRO A 164 -25.49 8.75 1.24
C PRO A 164 -25.01 9.91 0.36
N LEU A 165 -24.02 10.68 0.81
CA LEU A 165 -23.41 11.74 0.01
C LEU A 165 -22.55 11.15 -1.12
N ALA A 166 -21.72 10.13 -0.82
CA ALA A 166 -20.90 9.45 -1.81
C ALA A 166 -21.75 8.85 -2.94
N GLU A 167 -22.84 8.16 -2.61
CA GLU A 167 -23.79 7.60 -3.55
C GLU A 167 -24.43 8.68 -4.43
N LYS A 168 -24.95 9.75 -3.82
CA LYS A 168 -25.55 10.89 -4.54
C LYS A 168 -24.57 11.53 -5.53
N LYS A 169 -23.30 11.63 -5.14
CA LYS A 169 -22.23 12.23 -5.96
C LYS A 169 -21.55 11.21 -6.91
N LYS A 170 -21.89 9.93 -6.83
CA LYS A 170 -21.27 8.83 -7.60
C LYS A 170 -19.76 8.75 -7.34
N ILE A 171 -19.36 8.88 -6.06
CA ILE A 171 -17.99 8.75 -5.58
C ILE A 171 -17.86 7.42 -4.86
N THR A 172 -16.74 6.73 -5.08
CA THR A 172 -16.40 5.47 -4.41
C THR A 172 -15.42 5.75 -3.26
N LEU A 173 -15.77 5.33 -2.06
CA LEU A 173 -14.83 5.22 -0.96
C LEU A 173 -14.05 3.91 -1.10
N CYS A 174 -12.73 3.96 -1.05
CA CYS A 174 -11.84 2.82 -1.18
C CYS A 174 -11.19 2.55 0.18
N LEU A 175 -11.64 1.50 0.88
CA LEU A 175 -11.09 1.06 2.16
C LEU A 175 -9.75 0.37 1.92
N GLU A 176 -8.67 0.94 2.43
CA GLU A 176 -7.36 0.34 2.33
C GLU A 176 -7.12 -0.66 3.46
N HIS A 177 -6.80 -1.88 3.05
CA HIS A 177 -6.21 -2.93 3.86
C HIS A 177 -4.69 -2.71 3.93
N LEU A 178 -4.13 -2.79 5.15
CA LEU A 178 -2.69 -2.62 5.39
C LEU A 178 -2.12 -3.85 6.11
N ASN A 179 -0.82 -4.11 5.99
CA ASN A 179 -0.19 -5.14 6.79
C ASN A 179 0.24 -4.62 8.17
N SER A 180 0.13 -5.49 9.18
CA SER A 180 0.58 -5.24 10.56
C SER A 180 1.86 -6.00 10.92
N ARG A 181 2.48 -6.74 9.98
CA ARG A 181 3.63 -7.62 10.22
C ARG A 181 4.98 -6.97 10.02
N ASP A 182 5.11 -6.08 9.03
CA ASP A 182 6.39 -5.42 8.75
C ASP A 182 6.53 -4.17 9.62
N ASP A 183 7.44 -4.20 10.59
CA ASP A 183 7.79 -3.10 11.47
C ASP A 183 9.14 -2.43 11.13
N SER A 184 9.77 -2.86 10.04
CA SER A 184 11.11 -2.40 9.65
C SER A 184 11.17 -0.93 9.22
N HIS A 185 10.03 -0.36 8.82
CA HIS A 185 9.93 1.04 8.40
C HIS A 185 8.49 1.53 8.53
N PRO A 186 8.23 2.79 8.97
CA PRO A 186 6.89 3.33 9.21
C PRO A 186 5.92 3.30 8.02
N MET A 187 6.44 3.13 6.79
CA MET A 187 5.65 3.08 5.56
C MET A 187 5.66 1.70 4.87
N LYS A 188 6.23 0.66 5.49
CA LYS A 188 6.23 -0.70 4.95
C LYS A 188 5.17 -1.59 5.59
N GLY A 189 4.86 -1.33 6.85
CA GLY A 189 3.77 -1.97 7.57
C GLY A 189 3.35 -1.14 8.77
N HIS A 190 2.23 -1.50 9.37
CA HIS A 190 1.57 -0.69 10.40
C HIS A 190 1.11 -1.58 11.57
N PRO A 191 2.04 -2.01 12.46
CA PRO A 191 1.68 -2.82 13.62
C PRO A 191 0.56 -2.19 14.43
N GLY A 192 -0.48 -2.99 14.69
CA GLY A 192 -1.69 -2.51 15.39
C GLY A 192 -2.77 -1.89 14.49
N TYR A 193 -2.60 -1.85 13.18
CA TYR A 193 -3.70 -1.45 12.28
C TYR A 193 -4.84 -2.47 12.34
N PHE A 194 -6.10 -1.98 12.40
CA PHE A 194 -7.26 -2.88 12.58
C PHE A 194 -7.64 -3.61 11.29
N GLY A 195 -7.60 -2.93 10.16
CA GLY A 195 -7.91 -3.50 8.84
C GLY A 195 -6.74 -4.28 8.23
N ASP A 196 -6.06 -5.10 9.01
CA ASP A 196 -4.89 -5.87 8.61
C ASP A 196 -5.22 -7.26 8.01
N ASP A 197 -6.49 -7.60 7.95
CA ASP A 197 -7.01 -8.80 7.30
C ASP A 197 -7.96 -8.43 6.18
N VAL A 198 -7.65 -8.87 4.95
CA VAL A 198 -8.44 -8.52 3.77
C VAL A 198 -9.85 -9.11 3.82
N ASP A 199 -10.01 -10.31 4.40
CA ASP A 199 -11.33 -10.96 4.52
C ASP A 199 -12.21 -10.19 5.49
N ARG A 200 -11.64 -9.68 6.61
CA ARG A 200 -12.32 -8.77 7.55
C ARG A 200 -12.75 -7.46 6.87
N CYS A 201 -11.89 -6.87 6.05
CA CYS A 201 -12.23 -5.66 5.30
C CYS A 201 -13.41 -5.91 4.34
N VAL A 202 -13.41 -7.03 3.62
CA VAL A 202 -14.52 -7.43 2.75
C VAL A 202 -15.79 -7.70 3.55
N GLU A 203 -15.71 -8.33 4.71
CA GLU A 203 -16.86 -8.51 5.61
C GLU A 203 -17.48 -7.17 6.00
N MET A 204 -16.66 -6.21 6.46
CA MET A 204 -17.15 -4.86 6.81
C MET A 204 -17.85 -4.19 5.62
N ILE A 205 -17.26 -4.24 4.42
CA ILE A 205 -17.85 -3.69 3.19
C ILE A 205 -19.21 -4.33 2.92
N ASN A 206 -19.31 -5.65 3.01
CA ASN A 206 -20.57 -6.38 2.79
C ASN A 206 -21.63 -6.04 3.85
N ARG A 207 -21.24 -5.90 5.12
CA ARG A 207 -22.14 -5.50 6.22
C ARG A 207 -22.62 -4.04 6.09
N VAL A 208 -21.83 -3.17 5.48
CA VAL A 208 -22.26 -1.80 5.13
C VAL A 208 -23.33 -1.82 4.06
N GLY A 209 -23.17 -2.66 3.02
CA GLY A 209 -24.15 -2.90 1.97
C GLY A 209 -24.28 -1.77 0.93
N SER A 210 -23.32 -0.85 0.85
CA SER A 210 -23.31 0.25 -0.12
C SER A 210 -22.39 -0.06 -1.30
N SER A 211 -22.85 0.18 -2.52
CA SER A 211 -22.01 0.08 -3.72
C SER A 211 -20.92 1.15 -3.80
N SER A 212 -21.03 2.21 -2.98
CA SER A 212 -20.06 3.31 -2.89
C SER A 212 -18.94 3.06 -1.88
N LEU A 213 -18.92 1.92 -1.14
CA LEU A 213 -17.77 1.48 -0.35
C LEU A 213 -17.17 0.24 -1.01
N LYS A 214 -15.92 0.32 -1.39
CA LYS A 214 -15.17 -0.75 -2.06
C LYS A 214 -13.83 -0.97 -1.35
N LEU A 215 -13.19 -2.10 -1.63
CA LEU A 215 -11.85 -2.41 -1.16
C LEU A 215 -10.81 -1.71 -2.04
N LEU A 216 -9.82 -1.09 -1.44
CA LEU A 216 -8.52 -0.86 -2.07
C LEU A 216 -7.68 -2.10 -1.81
N PHE A 217 -7.40 -2.86 -2.86
CA PHE A 217 -6.62 -4.09 -2.82
C PHE A 217 -5.15 -3.76 -3.07
N ASP A 218 -4.39 -3.55 -2.01
CA ASP A 218 -2.95 -3.41 -2.12
C ASP A 218 -2.31 -4.81 -2.18
N VAL A 219 -1.73 -5.14 -3.34
CA VAL A 219 -1.14 -6.45 -3.62
C VAL A 219 -0.01 -6.78 -2.66
N TYR A 220 0.81 -5.79 -2.29
CA TYR A 220 1.90 -5.97 -1.32
C TYR A 220 1.36 -6.31 0.06
N HIS A 221 0.42 -5.52 0.58
CA HIS A 221 -0.13 -5.75 1.90
C HIS A 221 -0.89 -7.08 1.99
N VAL A 222 -1.63 -7.46 0.94
CA VAL A 222 -2.29 -8.77 0.86
C VAL A 222 -1.26 -9.89 0.84
N GLN A 223 -0.18 -9.78 0.08
CA GLN A 223 0.87 -10.80 0.04
C GLN A 223 1.50 -11.01 1.42
N VAL A 224 1.83 -9.92 2.14
CA VAL A 224 2.43 -10.00 3.48
C VAL A 224 1.50 -10.69 4.49
N MET A 225 0.20 -10.37 4.47
CA MET A 225 -0.75 -10.85 5.48
C MET A 225 -1.38 -12.20 5.13
N ASN A 226 -1.87 -12.34 3.93
CA ASN A 226 -2.77 -13.43 3.56
C ASN A 226 -2.22 -14.30 2.41
N GLY A 227 -1.43 -13.72 1.50
CA GLY A 227 -1.03 -14.40 0.26
C GLY A 227 -2.20 -14.72 -0.67
N ASP A 228 -1.99 -15.67 -1.60
CA ASP A 228 -3.02 -16.18 -2.51
C ASP A 228 -3.72 -15.07 -3.33
N VAL A 229 -2.90 -14.11 -3.79
CA VAL A 229 -3.33 -12.84 -4.38
C VAL A 229 -4.28 -13.04 -5.56
N ILE A 230 -3.93 -13.90 -6.53
CA ILE A 230 -4.74 -14.10 -7.76
C ILE A 230 -6.11 -14.69 -7.44
N ARG A 231 -6.19 -15.68 -6.54
CA ARG A 231 -7.47 -16.24 -6.13
C ARG A 231 -8.35 -15.19 -5.45
N ARG A 232 -7.76 -14.36 -4.56
CA ARG A 232 -8.46 -13.28 -3.85
C ARG A 232 -8.95 -12.19 -4.79
N ILE A 233 -8.17 -11.81 -5.80
CA ILE A 233 -8.62 -10.88 -6.86
C ILE A 233 -9.90 -11.42 -7.54
N ASN A 234 -9.90 -12.70 -7.93
CA ASN A 234 -11.08 -13.31 -8.56
C ASN A 234 -12.27 -13.42 -7.59
N GLN A 235 -12.01 -13.77 -6.33
CA GLN A 235 -13.03 -13.93 -5.30
C GLN A 235 -13.72 -12.60 -4.97
N TYR A 236 -12.95 -11.51 -4.88
CA TYR A 236 -13.42 -10.21 -4.43
C TYR A 236 -13.61 -9.18 -5.54
N LYS A 237 -13.57 -9.61 -6.81
CA LYS A 237 -13.66 -8.73 -7.99
C LYS A 237 -14.79 -7.71 -7.95
N ASP A 238 -15.95 -8.07 -7.40
CA ASP A 238 -17.14 -7.22 -7.37
C ASP A 238 -17.07 -6.15 -6.25
N VAL A 239 -16.18 -6.30 -5.29
CA VAL A 239 -15.99 -5.35 -4.19
C VAL A 239 -14.67 -4.58 -4.26
N ILE A 240 -13.78 -4.88 -5.22
CA ILE A 240 -12.54 -4.12 -5.40
C ILE A 240 -12.81 -2.86 -6.21
N GLY A 241 -12.39 -1.70 -5.69
CA GLY A 241 -12.55 -0.38 -6.32
C GLY A 241 -11.24 0.27 -6.75
N HIS A 242 -10.09 -0.19 -6.22
CA HIS A 242 -8.77 0.33 -6.53
C HIS A 242 -7.69 -0.71 -6.25
N TYR A 243 -6.52 -0.58 -6.90
CA TYR A 243 -5.37 -1.46 -6.68
C TYR A 243 -4.10 -0.67 -6.44
N HIS A 244 -3.26 -1.16 -5.48
CA HIS A 244 -1.89 -0.74 -5.31
C HIS A 244 -0.90 -1.90 -5.54
N THR A 245 0.34 -1.57 -5.93
CA THR A 245 1.40 -2.54 -6.22
C THR A 245 2.72 -2.13 -5.58
N ALA A 246 3.42 -3.07 -4.98
CA ALA A 246 4.82 -2.94 -4.55
C ALA A 246 5.46 -4.32 -4.41
N GLY A 247 6.78 -4.41 -4.52
CA GLY A 247 7.51 -5.67 -4.37
C GLY A 247 7.50 -6.17 -2.92
N ASN A 248 7.30 -7.46 -2.72
CA ASN A 248 7.44 -8.14 -1.44
C ASN A 248 8.58 -9.16 -1.50
N PRO A 249 9.54 -9.12 -0.56
CA PRO A 249 9.59 -8.31 0.66
C PRO A 249 10.00 -6.85 0.41
N GLY A 250 9.69 -5.99 1.38
CA GLY A 250 10.30 -4.68 1.54
C GLY A 250 9.61 -3.51 0.89
N ARG A 251 8.43 -3.68 0.25
CA ARG A 251 7.67 -2.63 -0.43
C ARG A 251 8.52 -1.87 -1.46
N ALA A 252 9.45 -2.61 -2.10
CA ALA A 252 10.43 -2.09 -3.05
C ALA A 252 10.00 -2.30 -4.51
N GLU A 253 10.96 -2.27 -5.43
CA GLU A 253 10.76 -2.47 -6.87
C GLU A 253 10.05 -3.79 -7.20
N LEU A 254 9.45 -3.85 -8.39
CA LEU A 254 8.80 -5.06 -8.93
C LEU A 254 9.79 -5.91 -9.74
N ASP A 255 11.02 -6.05 -9.27
CA ASP A 255 12.12 -6.75 -9.93
C ASP A 255 12.24 -8.24 -9.52
N ASP A 256 13.30 -8.90 -9.96
CA ASP A 256 13.53 -10.32 -9.69
C ASP A 256 13.90 -10.63 -8.21
N THR A 257 14.03 -9.61 -7.35
CA THR A 257 14.34 -9.79 -5.94
C THR A 257 13.08 -9.93 -5.06
N GLN A 258 11.89 -9.82 -5.66
CA GLN A 258 10.61 -9.91 -4.99
C GLN A 258 9.82 -11.15 -5.44
N GLU A 259 8.82 -11.59 -4.65
CA GLU A 259 8.17 -12.90 -4.83
C GLU A 259 6.84 -12.86 -5.59
N ILE A 260 6.30 -11.67 -5.94
CA ILE A 260 4.98 -11.54 -6.54
C ILE A 260 5.10 -11.62 -8.08
N ASN A 261 4.37 -12.55 -8.70
CA ASN A 261 4.29 -12.65 -10.15
C ASN A 261 3.36 -11.56 -10.72
N TYR A 262 3.85 -10.34 -10.88
CA TYR A 262 3.06 -9.21 -11.34
C TYR A 262 2.41 -9.38 -12.71
N PRO A 263 3.05 -9.95 -13.75
CA PRO A 263 2.35 -10.24 -15.01
C PRO A 263 1.14 -11.15 -14.81
N GLY A 264 1.23 -12.15 -13.95
CA GLY A 264 0.12 -13.03 -13.58
C GLY A 264 -0.99 -12.27 -12.85
N VAL A 265 -0.63 -11.38 -11.91
CA VAL A 265 -1.55 -10.53 -11.16
C VAL A 265 -2.28 -9.57 -12.10
N MET A 266 -1.58 -8.86 -12.98
CA MET A 266 -2.18 -7.93 -13.95
C MET A 266 -3.15 -8.65 -14.89
N ASN A 267 -2.79 -9.83 -15.39
CA ASN A 267 -3.70 -10.64 -16.20
C ASN A 267 -4.94 -11.10 -15.43
N ALA A 268 -4.82 -11.39 -14.13
CA ALA A 268 -5.98 -11.71 -13.29
C ALA A 268 -6.89 -10.49 -13.14
N ILE A 269 -6.34 -9.30 -12.89
CA ILE A 269 -7.10 -8.04 -12.81
C ILE A 269 -7.87 -7.80 -14.13
N LEU A 270 -7.21 -7.92 -15.29
CA LEU A 270 -7.85 -7.76 -16.60
C LEU A 270 -9.02 -8.71 -16.79
N LYS A 271 -8.89 -9.98 -16.37
CA LYS A 271 -9.96 -10.98 -16.50
C LYS A 271 -11.19 -10.67 -15.65
N THR A 272 -11.08 -9.85 -14.61
CA THR A 272 -12.24 -9.42 -13.82
C THR A 272 -13.12 -8.40 -14.54
N GLY A 273 -12.62 -7.79 -15.62
CA GLY A 273 -13.27 -6.65 -16.29
C GLY A 273 -13.05 -5.31 -15.57
N TYR A 274 -12.11 -5.24 -14.60
CA TYR A 274 -11.79 -4.00 -13.90
C TYR A 274 -11.23 -2.96 -14.88
N ASP A 275 -11.81 -1.76 -14.86
CA ASP A 275 -11.46 -0.63 -15.74
C ASP A 275 -10.91 0.60 -14.99
N GLY A 276 -10.70 0.47 -13.69
CA GLY A 276 -10.12 1.52 -12.84
C GLY A 276 -8.59 1.61 -12.96
N TYR A 277 -7.97 2.27 -11.98
CA TYR A 277 -6.53 2.47 -11.94
C TYR A 277 -5.83 1.41 -11.09
N VAL A 278 -4.59 1.10 -11.49
CA VAL A 278 -3.63 0.32 -10.69
C VAL A 278 -2.44 1.24 -10.40
N ALA A 279 -2.23 1.61 -9.14
CA ALA A 279 -1.19 2.56 -8.77
C ALA A 279 0.07 1.87 -8.27
N GLN A 280 1.20 2.28 -8.82
CA GLN A 280 2.52 1.90 -8.33
C GLN A 280 2.75 2.58 -6.98
N GLU A 281 2.89 1.81 -5.90
CA GLU A 281 3.10 2.34 -4.55
C GLU A 281 4.37 1.76 -3.88
N PHE A 282 5.30 1.29 -4.67
CA PHE A 282 6.59 0.84 -4.16
C PHE A 282 7.47 2.02 -3.73
N ILE A 283 8.38 1.78 -2.79
CA ILE A 283 9.36 2.74 -2.31
C ILE A 283 10.69 2.47 -3.03
N PRO A 284 11.09 3.30 -4.01
CA PRO A 284 12.27 3.02 -4.82
C PRO A 284 13.55 2.94 -3.98
N THR A 285 14.29 1.84 -4.15
CA THR A 285 15.61 1.62 -3.54
C THR A 285 16.74 1.80 -4.55
N TRP A 286 16.45 1.77 -5.85
CA TRP A 286 17.44 2.03 -6.89
C TRP A 286 17.87 3.50 -6.88
N ASP A 287 19.14 3.76 -7.21
CA ASP A 287 19.65 5.12 -7.33
C ASP A 287 18.94 5.90 -8.46
N ASP A 288 18.68 5.23 -9.59
CA ASP A 288 17.85 5.76 -10.68
C ASP A 288 16.37 5.44 -10.45
N LYS A 289 15.67 6.34 -9.77
CA LYS A 289 14.23 6.21 -9.51
C LYS A 289 13.37 6.26 -10.78
N ALA A 290 13.85 6.95 -11.82
CA ALA A 290 13.14 6.99 -13.09
C ALA A 290 13.19 5.63 -13.79
N LEU A 291 14.34 4.97 -13.74
CA LEU A 291 14.49 3.61 -14.25
C LEU A 291 13.65 2.61 -13.45
N ALA A 292 13.60 2.74 -12.12
CA ALA A 292 12.74 1.93 -11.26
C ALA A 292 11.26 2.03 -11.65
N LEU A 293 10.76 3.24 -11.90
CA LEU A 293 9.38 3.45 -12.35
C LEU A 293 9.12 2.88 -13.75
N ARG A 294 10.08 3.04 -14.69
CA ARG A 294 9.97 2.44 -16.03
C ARG A 294 9.88 0.93 -15.97
N HIS A 295 10.72 0.32 -15.15
CA HIS A 295 10.71 -1.13 -14.95
C HIS A 295 9.39 -1.62 -14.35
N ALA A 296 8.89 -0.98 -13.30
CA ALA A 296 7.59 -1.31 -12.71
C ALA A 296 6.45 -1.18 -13.73
N ALA A 297 6.47 -0.11 -14.54
CA ALA A 297 5.50 0.09 -15.60
C ALA A 297 5.59 -0.99 -16.69
N GLU A 298 6.79 -1.45 -17.05
CA GLU A 298 7.04 -2.53 -18.02
C GLU A 298 6.49 -3.86 -17.52
N VAL A 299 6.79 -4.22 -16.28
CA VAL A 299 6.31 -5.47 -15.64
C VAL A 299 4.77 -5.53 -15.58
N CYS A 300 4.11 -4.39 -15.46
CA CYS A 300 2.65 -4.29 -15.41
C CYS A 300 1.96 -4.05 -16.76
N ASP A 301 2.69 -3.89 -17.86
CA ASP A 301 2.15 -3.64 -19.22
C ASP A 301 1.90 -4.95 -19.99
N VAL A 302 0.94 -5.75 -19.55
CA VAL A 302 0.59 -7.09 -20.05
C VAL A 302 -0.39 -7.08 -21.21
#